data_112e69b0c08ac5bce9a2c3e1a8de7c6f
#
_entry.id   112e69b0c08ac5bce9a2c3e1a8de7c6f
#
_cell.length_a   1.000
_cell.length_b   1.000
_cell.length_c   1.000
_cell.angle_alpha   90.00
_cell.angle_beta   90.00
_cell.angle_gamma   90.00
#
_symmetry.space_group_name_H-M   'P 1'
#
loop_
_entity.id
_entity.type
_entity.pdbx_description
1 polymer ?
#
loop_
_entity_poly.entity_id
_entity_poly.type
_entity_poly.pdbx_seq_one_letter_code
_entity_poly.pdbx_strand_id
1 'polypeptide(L)'
;MNDDLDQIYEIRFSGLEEYRNDVWKILVNQFFGKWIKQDATILDLGCGYGEFINQANAKIKHGMDLNPRTRKLLKDDVIFHEQDCSKPWPLEENSLDLIFTSNFFEHLPNKKALDATIAEAKKCLKKGGRIIAMGPNISVLKGKYWDFWDHHVALSEQSMRELLEIHKLKVLTSVPCFLPYNMVRTKRRPLFLVHLYLKFPLFWRLFGKQFLVVAEK
;
A
#
# COMPACT_ATOMS: atom_id res chain seq x y z
N MET A 1 -1.19 17.39 -15.21
CA MET A 1 -0.70 16.37 -14.24
C MET A 1 -1.85 15.56 -13.62
N ASN A 2 -3.00 16.17 -13.24
CA ASN A 2 -4.14 15.38 -12.73
C ASN A 2 -4.86 14.58 -13.83
N ASP A 3 -4.98 15.10 -15.05
CA ASP A 3 -5.65 14.42 -16.18
C ASP A 3 -4.89 13.15 -16.61
N ASP A 4 -3.57 13.15 -16.50
CA ASP A 4 -2.75 12.00 -16.88
C ASP A 4 -2.94 10.81 -15.90
N LEU A 5 -3.09 11.09 -14.59
CA LEU A 5 -3.34 10.05 -13.61
C LEU A 5 -4.69 9.38 -13.82
N ASP A 6 -5.74 10.15 -14.12
CA ASP A 6 -7.08 9.62 -14.38
C ASP A 6 -7.10 8.71 -15.62
N GLN A 7 -6.46 9.13 -16.72
CA GLN A 7 -6.35 8.30 -17.91
C GLN A 7 -5.60 7.00 -17.66
N ILE A 8 -4.51 7.07 -16.89
CA ILE A 8 -3.74 5.88 -16.49
C ILE A 8 -4.62 4.93 -15.68
N TYR A 9 -5.40 5.45 -14.73
CA TYR A 9 -6.30 4.65 -13.91
C TYR A 9 -7.43 4.01 -14.72
N GLU A 10 -8.08 4.74 -15.63
CA GLU A 10 -9.13 4.19 -16.51
C GLU A 10 -8.59 3.09 -17.42
N ILE A 11 -7.41 3.28 -18.03
CA ILE A 11 -6.78 2.29 -18.90
C ILE A 11 -6.43 1.00 -18.13
N ARG A 12 -6.03 1.12 -16.88
CA ARG A 12 -5.56 -0.03 -16.08
C ARG A 12 -6.66 -0.82 -15.41
N PHE A 13 -7.73 -0.17 -14.96
CA PHE A 13 -8.63 -0.74 -13.98
C PHE A 13 -10.10 -0.80 -14.39
N SER A 14 -10.49 -0.24 -15.54
CA SER A 14 -11.90 -0.26 -15.98
C SER A 14 -12.48 -1.67 -16.05
N GLY A 15 -13.65 -1.85 -15.42
CA GLY A 15 -14.39 -3.11 -15.42
C GLY A 15 -13.90 -4.20 -14.46
N LEU A 16 -12.93 -3.88 -13.58
CA LEU A 16 -12.40 -4.82 -12.58
C LEU A 16 -12.62 -4.34 -11.14
N GLU A 17 -13.29 -3.20 -10.93
CA GLU A 17 -13.43 -2.57 -9.61
C GLU A 17 -14.09 -3.50 -8.58
N GLU A 18 -15.20 -4.13 -8.95
CA GLU A 18 -15.92 -5.06 -8.07
C GLU A 18 -15.06 -6.27 -7.70
N TYR A 19 -14.41 -6.88 -8.68
CA TYR A 19 -13.52 -8.01 -8.45
C TYR A 19 -12.32 -7.63 -7.55
N ARG A 20 -11.74 -6.45 -7.75
CA ARG A 20 -10.64 -5.93 -6.91
C ARG A 20 -11.12 -5.71 -5.48
N ASN A 21 -12.30 -5.12 -5.30
CA ASN A 21 -12.89 -4.95 -3.99
C ASN A 21 -13.08 -6.30 -3.26
N ASP A 22 -13.57 -7.32 -3.95
CA ASP A 22 -13.73 -8.66 -3.37
C ASP A 22 -12.38 -9.28 -2.99
N VAL A 23 -11.36 -9.14 -3.84
CA VAL A 23 -9.99 -9.59 -3.53
C VAL A 23 -9.45 -8.87 -2.30
N TRP A 24 -9.59 -7.54 -2.23
CA TRP A 24 -9.11 -6.76 -1.09
C TRP A 24 -9.87 -7.07 0.20
N LYS A 25 -11.16 -7.35 0.12
CA LYS A 25 -11.95 -7.83 1.26
C LYS A 25 -11.36 -9.13 1.84
N ILE A 26 -10.94 -10.05 0.98
CA ILE A 26 -10.26 -11.29 1.41
C ILE A 26 -8.89 -10.98 2.02
N LEU A 27 -8.07 -10.14 1.35
CA LEU A 27 -6.74 -9.76 1.82
C LEU A 27 -6.80 -9.11 3.21
N VAL A 28 -7.71 -8.16 3.40
CA VAL A 28 -7.88 -7.47 4.68
C VAL A 28 -8.36 -8.45 5.75
N ASN A 29 -9.43 -9.21 5.49
CA ASN A 29 -10.02 -10.07 6.52
C ASN A 29 -9.12 -11.25 6.91
N GLN A 30 -8.34 -11.80 5.98
CA GLN A 30 -7.57 -13.04 6.24
C GLN A 30 -6.09 -12.80 6.49
N PHE A 31 -5.55 -11.66 6.07
CA PHE A 31 -4.12 -11.42 6.17
C PHE A 31 -3.78 -10.13 6.90
N PHE A 32 -4.24 -8.98 6.42
CA PHE A 32 -3.86 -7.68 6.99
C PHE A 32 -4.57 -7.36 8.31
N GLY A 33 -5.78 -7.88 8.53
CA GLY A 33 -6.58 -7.63 9.73
C GLY A 33 -5.89 -8.00 11.04
N LYS A 34 -4.93 -8.95 11.01
CA LYS A 34 -4.14 -9.31 12.20
C LYS A 34 -3.29 -8.17 12.79
N TRP A 35 -3.03 -7.12 12.00
CA TRP A 35 -2.31 -5.92 12.44
C TRP A 35 -3.23 -4.76 12.77
N ILE A 36 -4.55 -4.89 12.54
CA ILE A 36 -5.54 -3.84 12.76
C ILE A 36 -6.32 -4.15 14.03
N LYS A 37 -6.09 -3.37 15.10
CA LYS A 37 -6.92 -3.44 16.31
C LYS A 37 -8.23 -2.66 16.09
N GLN A 38 -9.31 -3.07 16.74
CA GLN A 38 -10.61 -2.40 16.59
C GLN A 38 -10.61 -0.95 17.06
N ASP A 39 -9.81 -0.62 18.07
CA ASP A 39 -9.64 0.73 18.61
C ASP A 39 -8.54 1.55 17.90
N ALA A 40 -7.92 1.01 16.87
CA ALA A 40 -6.80 1.63 16.17
C ALA A 40 -7.20 2.88 15.38
N THR A 41 -6.25 3.80 15.27
CA THR A 41 -6.23 4.88 14.28
C THR A 41 -5.27 4.47 13.17
N ILE A 42 -5.76 4.39 11.93
CA ILE A 42 -4.99 3.90 10.80
C ILE A 42 -4.95 4.90 9.65
N LEU A 43 -3.88 4.84 8.85
CA LEU A 43 -3.72 5.60 7.63
C LEU A 43 -3.47 4.65 6.46
N ASP A 44 -4.21 4.83 5.37
CA ASP A 44 -3.92 4.28 4.05
C ASP A 44 -3.21 5.38 3.23
N LEU A 45 -1.93 5.18 2.97
CA LEU A 45 -1.04 6.15 2.35
C LEU A 45 -0.90 5.85 0.85
N GLY A 46 -1.32 6.78 0.00
CA GLY A 46 -1.56 6.53 -1.42
C GLY A 46 -2.79 5.66 -1.61
N CYS A 47 -3.91 6.07 -0.99
CA CYS A 47 -5.09 5.20 -0.84
C CYS A 47 -5.88 4.97 -2.13
N GLY A 48 -5.66 5.75 -3.19
CA GLY A 48 -6.23 5.55 -4.52
C GLY A 48 -7.74 5.25 -4.49
N TYR A 49 -8.14 4.06 -4.89
CA TYR A 49 -9.54 3.59 -4.89
C TYR A 49 -10.10 3.24 -3.50
N GLY A 50 -9.32 3.37 -2.44
CA GLY A 50 -9.73 3.04 -1.08
C GLY A 50 -9.91 1.55 -0.81
N GLU A 51 -9.32 0.69 -1.63
CA GLU A 51 -9.55 -0.77 -1.58
C GLU A 51 -9.17 -1.38 -0.24
N PHE A 52 -8.08 -0.93 0.37
CA PHE A 52 -7.70 -1.36 1.71
C PHE A 52 -8.56 -0.66 2.78
N ILE A 53 -8.59 0.67 2.79
CA ILE A 53 -9.17 1.43 3.90
C ILE A 53 -10.68 1.24 4.01
N ASN A 54 -11.39 1.07 2.89
CA ASN A 54 -12.82 0.79 2.88
C ASN A 54 -13.18 -0.59 3.48
N GLN A 55 -12.24 -1.53 3.51
CA GLN A 55 -12.41 -2.87 4.08
C GLN A 55 -11.83 -3.00 5.49
N ALA A 56 -10.97 -2.06 5.90
CA ALA A 56 -10.34 -2.09 7.21
C ALA A 56 -11.36 -1.82 8.33
N ASN A 57 -11.28 -2.63 9.41
CA ASN A 57 -12.10 -2.45 10.61
C ASN A 57 -11.24 -1.78 11.71
N ALA A 58 -11.31 -0.45 11.77
CA ALA A 58 -10.58 0.38 12.73
C ALA A 58 -11.48 1.51 13.22
N LYS A 59 -11.17 2.07 14.41
CA LYS A 59 -11.95 3.13 15.04
C LYS A 59 -11.88 4.44 14.26
N ILE A 60 -10.68 4.82 13.82
CA ILE A 60 -10.46 6.03 13.03
C ILE A 60 -9.67 5.64 11.78
N LYS A 61 -10.20 6.04 10.63
CA LYS A 61 -9.63 5.72 9.34
C LYS A 61 -9.27 6.98 8.58
N HIS A 62 -8.00 7.10 8.22
CA HIS A 62 -7.49 8.17 7.36
C HIS A 62 -7.09 7.60 6.00
N GLY A 63 -7.42 8.31 4.93
CA GLY A 63 -6.91 8.07 3.58
C GLY A 63 -6.13 9.29 3.13
N MET A 64 -4.96 9.11 2.53
CA MET A 64 -4.14 10.20 1.99
C MET A 64 -3.79 9.92 0.54
N ASP A 65 -4.08 10.87 -0.34
CA ASP A 65 -3.76 10.80 -1.77
C ASP A 65 -3.67 12.20 -2.37
N LEU A 66 -2.96 12.36 -3.48
CA LEU A 66 -2.92 13.62 -4.24
C LEU A 66 -4.12 13.80 -5.16
N ASN A 67 -4.82 12.72 -5.51
CA ASN A 67 -5.95 12.77 -6.42
C ASN A 67 -7.23 13.12 -5.64
N PRO A 68 -7.84 14.31 -5.86
CA PRO A 68 -9.06 14.73 -5.16
C PRO A 68 -10.27 13.83 -5.48
N ARG A 69 -10.26 13.13 -6.62
CA ARG A 69 -11.35 12.21 -7.00
C ARG A 69 -11.41 10.99 -6.08
N THR A 70 -10.30 10.64 -5.45
CA THR A 70 -10.22 9.55 -4.46
C THR A 70 -11.29 9.70 -3.37
N ARG A 71 -11.60 10.94 -2.93
CA ARG A 71 -12.65 11.18 -1.91
C ARG A 71 -14.00 10.55 -2.26
N LYS A 72 -14.37 10.51 -3.53
CA LYS A 72 -15.65 9.95 -4.01
C LYS A 72 -15.70 8.41 -3.94
N LEU A 73 -14.55 7.77 -3.80
CA LEU A 73 -14.39 6.32 -3.78
C LEU A 73 -14.26 5.78 -2.35
N LEU A 74 -14.03 6.69 -1.40
CA LEU A 74 -13.90 6.36 0.02
C LEU A 74 -15.27 6.35 0.70
N LYS A 75 -15.45 5.44 1.66
CA LYS A 75 -16.63 5.42 2.54
C LYS A 75 -16.69 6.68 3.40
N ASP A 76 -17.87 7.01 3.91
CA ASP A 76 -18.13 8.23 4.69
C ASP A 76 -17.34 8.25 6.02
N ASP A 77 -16.99 7.09 6.55
CA ASP A 77 -16.22 6.94 7.80
C ASP A 77 -14.70 7.08 7.61
N VAL A 78 -14.24 7.41 6.38
CA VAL A 78 -12.82 7.67 6.09
C VAL A 78 -12.58 9.18 6.01
N ILE A 79 -11.67 9.67 6.85
CA ILE A 79 -11.18 11.05 6.82
C ILE A 79 -10.15 11.17 5.71
N PHE A 80 -10.47 11.89 4.65
CA PHE A 80 -9.59 12.05 3.49
C PHE A 80 -8.70 13.28 3.62
N HIS A 81 -7.43 13.11 3.29
CA HIS A 81 -6.42 14.15 3.18
C HIS A 81 -5.93 14.23 1.73
N GLU A 82 -6.27 15.30 1.02
CA GLU A 82 -5.67 15.64 -0.26
C GLU A 82 -4.29 16.25 0.02
N GLN A 83 -3.24 15.44 0.01
CA GLN A 83 -1.94 15.81 0.53
C GLN A 83 -0.79 15.19 -0.25
N ASP A 84 0.24 16.00 -0.54
CA ASP A 84 1.56 15.50 -0.94
C ASP A 84 2.24 14.86 0.28
N CYS A 85 2.39 13.55 0.25
CA CYS A 85 2.94 12.78 1.36
C CYS A 85 4.40 13.11 1.69
N SER A 86 5.13 13.77 0.79
CA SER A 86 6.50 14.24 1.05
C SER A 86 6.58 15.57 1.82
N LYS A 87 5.42 16.17 2.12
CA LYS A 87 5.29 17.41 2.91
C LYS A 87 4.77 17.09 4.31
N PRO A 88 4.83 18.03 5.27
CA PRO A 88 4.29 17.84 6.62
C PRO A 88 2.83 17.38 6.57
N TRP A 89 2.51 16.31 7.30
CA TRP A 89 1.17 15.74 7.30
C TRP A 89 0.21 16.49 8.22
N PRO A 90 -1.08 16.65 7.85
CA PRO A 90 -2.09 17.24 8.71
C PRO A 90 -2.57 16.24 9.78
N LEU A 91 -1.64 15.54 10.40
CA LEU A 91 -1.86 14.51 11.41
C LEU A 91 -0.96 14.79 12.61
N GLU A 92 -1.47 14.50 13.81
CA GLU A 92 -0.71 14.70 15.03
C GLU A 92 0.45 13.69 15.16
N GLU A 93 1.51 14.11 15.82
CA GLU A 93 2.62 13.22 16.16
C GLU A 93 2.14 12.11 17.11
N ASN A 94 2.65 10.89 16.90
CA ASN A 94 2.31 9.73 17.72
C ASN A 94 0.79 9.46 17.81
N SER A 95 0.04 9.68 16.71
CA SER A 95 -1.41 9.47 16.63
C SER A 95 -1.83 8.16 15.94
N LEU A 96 -0.95 7.62 15.08
CA LEU A 96 -1.29 6.46 14.25
C LEU A 96 -0.80 5.14 14.86
N ASP A 97 -1.67 4.14 14.89
CA ASP A 97 -1.34 2.76 15.26
C ASP A 97 -0.81 1.96 14.08
N LEU A 98 -1.31 2.28 12.87
CA LEU A 98 -0.91 1.60 11.63
C LEU A 98 -0.89 2.57 10.45
N ILE A 99 0.15 2.48 9.64
CA ILE A 99 0.21 3.03 8.29
C ILE A 99 0.27 1.85 7.32
N PHE A 100 -0.62 1.85 6.34
CA PHE A 100 -0.61 0.89 5.24
C PHE A 100 -0.30 1.63 3.94
N THR A 101 0.47 1.02 3.05
CA THR A 101 0.70 1.51 1.70
C THR A 101 0.92 0.35 0.73
N SER A 102 0.36 0.45 -0.46
CA SER A 102 0.43 -0.60 -1.46
C SER A 102 0.53 -0.03 -2.86
N ASN A 103 1.57 -0.43 -3.61
CA ASN A 103 1.78 0.00 -5.00
C ASN A 103 1.70 1.53 -5.15
N PHE A 104 2.43 2.24 -4.30
CA PHE A 104 2.41 3.69 -4.24
C PHE A 104 3.81 4.31 -4.26
N PHE A 105 4.76 3.77 -3.51
CA PHE A 105 6.09 4.38 -3.36
C PHE A 105 6.90 4.43 -4.64
N GLU A 106 6.67 3.51 -5.57
CA GLU A 106 7.27 3.49 -6.91
C GLU A 106 6.89 4.69 -7.76
N HIS A 107 5.74 5.31 -7.48
CA HIS A 107 5.20 6.48 -8.19
C HIS A 107 5.69 7.82 -7.63
N LEU A 108 6.40 7.81 -6.49
CA LEU A 108 6.98 9.05 -5.95
C LEU A 108 8.05 9.59 -6.90
N PRO A 109 8.21 10.91 -7.04
CA PRO A 109 9.04 11.49 -8.07
C PRO A 109 10.53 11.14 -7.94
N ASN A 110 10.98 10.80 -6.74
CA ASN A 110 12.37 10.43 -6.47
C ASN A 110 12.54 9.87 -5.05
N LYS A 111 13.73 9.34 -4.75
CA LYS A 111 14.08 8.81 -3.43
C LYS A 111 14.02 9.84 -2.30
N LYS A 112 14.27 11.12 -2.59
CA LYS A 112 14.19 12.19 -1.58
C LYS A 112 12.75 12.41 -1.11
N ALA A 113 11.79 12.34 -2.02
CA ALA A 113 10.37 12.40 -1.67
C ALA A 113 9.95 11.18 -0.82
N LEU A 114 10.43 9.99 -1.18
CA LEU A 114 10.18 8.77 -0.40
C LEU A 114 10.80 8.86 1.00
N ASP A 115 12.03 9.33 1.12
CA ASP A 115 12.72 9.54 2.40
C ASP A 115 11.95 10.50 3.33
N ALA A 116 11.51 11.65 2.79
CA ALA A 116 10.67 12.60 3.51
C ALA A 116 9.33 11.99 3.94
N THR A 117 8.71 11.17 3.09
CA THR A 117 7.47 10.46 3.39
C THR A 117 7.64 9.50 4.57
N ILE A 118 8.75 8.74 4.61
CA ILE A 118 9.04 7.83 5.72
C ILE A 118 9.34 8.59 7.02
N ALA A 119 9.97 9.77 6.92
CA ALA A 119 10.20 10.65 8.08
C ALA A 119 8.87 11.11 8.72
N GLU A 120 7.91 11.58 7.90
CA GLU A 120 6.57 11.96 8.37
C GLU A 120 5.80 10.75 8.89
N ALA A 121 5.87 9.59 8.22
CA ALA A 121 5.26 8.35 8.69
C ALA A 121 5.76 7.98 10.09
N LYS A 122 7.07 7.99 10.31
CA LYS A 122 7.65 7.74 11.63
C LYS A 122 7.20 8.75 12.67
N LYS A 123 7.12 10.03 12.32
CA LYS A 123 6.70 11.11 13.22
C LYS A 123 5.26 10.85 13.72
N CYS A 124 4.35 10.51 12.82
CA CYS A 124 2.93 10.27 13.13
C CYS A 124 2.67 8.91 13.79
N LEU A 125 3.50 7.89 13.59
CA LEU A 125 3.36 6.61 14.25
C LEU A 125 3.56 6.74 15.78
N LYS A 126 2.68 6.08 16.54
CA LYS A 126 2.85 5.84 17.98
C LYS A 126 4.08 4.94 18.23
N LYS A 127 4.60 4.95 19.46
CA LYS A 127 5.54 3.92 19.92
C LYS A 127 4.85 2.53 19.85
N GLY A 128 5.47 1.58 19.16
CA GLY A 128 4.85 0.28 18.85
C GLY A 128 3.86 0.32 17.69
N GLY A 129 3.63 1.48 17.09
CA GLY A 129 2.87 1.62 15.84
C GLY A 129 3.65 1.07 14.65
N ARG A 130 2.93 0.64 13.62
CA ARG A 130 3.53 -0.12 12.51
C ARG A 130 3.30 0.54 11.16
N ILE A 131 4.26 0.35 10.27
CA ILE A 131 4.10 0.60 8.84
C ILE A 131 4.13 -0.73 8.09
N ILE A 132 3.15 -0.93 7.20
CA ILE A 132 3.09 -2.05 6.25
C ILE A 132 3.27 -1.46 4.87
N ALA A 133 4.38 -1.79 4.21
CA ALA A 133 4.69 -1.37 2.86
C ALA A 133 4.69 -2.57 1.92
N MET A 134 3.92 -2.48 0.84
CA MET A 134 3.85 -3.47 -0.22
C MET A 134 3.98 -2.79 -1.58
N GLY A 135 4.70 -3.41 -2.50
CA GLY A 135 4.88 -2.87 -3.84
C GLY A 135 5.63 -3.81 -4.77
N PRO A 136 5.74 -3.46 -6.06
CA PRO A 136 6.45 -4.26 -7.04
C PRO A 136 7.93 -4.39 -6.66
N ASN A 137 8.45 -5.63 -6.73
CA ASN A 137 9.85 -5.90 -6.42
C ASN A 137 10.69 -5.91 -7.71
N ILE A 138 11.54 -4.89 -7.90
CA ILE A 138 12.38 -4.80 -9.10
C ILE A 138 13.34 -5.99 -9.22
N SER A 139 13.81 -6.56 -8.11
CA SER A 139 14.70 -7.72 -8.11
C SER A 139 14.04 -8.97 -8.70
N VAL A 140 12.69 -9.04 -8.64
CA VAL A 140 11.89 -10.15 -9.18
C VAL A 140 11.32 -9.82 -10.55
N LEU A 141 10.81 -8.61 -10.74
CA LEU A 141 10.22 -8.13 -12.00
C LEU A 141 11.29 -7.84 -13.06
N LYS A 142 12.48 -7.46 -12.62
CA LYS A 142 13.57 -7.04 -13.51
C LYS A 142 13.13 -5.91 -14.46
N GLY A 143 13.41 -5.99 -15.76
CA GLY A 143 13.03 -4.98 -16.74
C GLY A 143 11.53 -4.68 -16.80
N LYS A 144 10.68 -5.67 -16.49
CA LYS A 144 9.21 -5.48 -16.44
C LYS A 144 8.73 -4.50 -15.38
N TYR A 145 9.56 -4.12 -14.44
CA TYR A 145 9.29 -3.06 -13.49
C TYR A 145 9.00 -1.72 -14.19
N TRP A 146 9.69 -1.49 -15.31
CA TRP A 146 9.63 -0.27 -16.09
C TRP A 146 8.58 -0.29 -17.22
N ASP A 147 7.77 -1.35 -17.32
CA ASP A 147 6.65 -1.41 -18.26
C ASP A 147 5.52 -0.40 -17.89
N PHE A 148 5.63 0.21 -16.71
CA PHE A 148 4.72 1.25 -16.23
C PHE A 148 5.38 2.62 -16.32
N TRP A 149 4.80 3.51 -17.11
CA TRP A 149 5.33 4.85 -17.39
C TRP A 149 5.56 5.72 -16.15
N ASP A 150 4.73 5.54 -15.12
CA ASP A 150 4.70 6.30 -13.88
C ASP A 150 5.52 5.67 -12.73
N HIS A 151 6.35 4.68 -13.02
CA HIS A 151 7.34 4.19 -12.07
C HIS A 151 8.60 5.07 -12.14
N HIS A 152 8.91 5.77 -11.06
CA HIS A 152 10.07 6.66 -10.95
C HIS A 152 11.12 6.13 -9.96
N VAL A 153 10.70 5.40 -8.92
CA VAL A 153 11.59 4.88 -7.89
C VAL A 153 11.66 3.36 -7.97
N ALA A 154 12.85 2.85 -8.28
CA ALA A 154 13.10 1.41 -8.27
C ALA A 154 13.21 0.90 -6.84
N LEU A 155 12.31 -0.01 -6.45
CA LEU A 155 12.24 -0.57 -5.11
C LEU A 155 12.39 -2.09 -5.13
N SER A 156 13.18 -2.58 -4.20
CA SER A 156 13.23 -3.98 -3.82
C SER A 156 12.86 -4.13 -2.34
N GLU A 157 12.56 -5.34 -1.93
CA GLU A 157 12.36 -5.65 -0.51
C GLU A 157 13.56 -5.20 0.34
N GLN A 158 14.79 -5.41 -0.14
CA GLN A 158 15.99 -5.03 0.59
C GLN A 158 16.16 -3.52 0.69
N SER A 159 15.95 -2.76 -0.39
CA SER A 159 16.04 -1.30 -0.34
C SER A 159 14.96 -0.68 0.54
N MET A 160 13.76 -1.27 0.60
CA MET A 160 12.71 -0.81 1.51
C MET A 160 13.07 -1.08 2.98
N ARG A 161 13.62 -2.27 3.28
CA ARG A 161 14.14 -2.58 4.62
C ARG A 161 15.20 -1.58 5.06
N GLU A 162 16.22 -1.38 4.22
CA GLU A 162 17.32 -0.46 4.49
C GLU A 162 16.80 0.96 4.80
N LEU A 163 15.85 1.46 4.00
CA LEU A 163 15.25 2.76 4.22
C LEU A 163 14.53 2.86 5.58
N LEU A 164 13.73 1.85 5.92
CA LEU A 164 13.02 1.83 7.21
C LEU A 164 13.99 1.74 8.40
N GLU A 165 15.08 0.96 8.27
CA GLU A 165 16.13 0.83 9.29
C GLU A 165 16.95 2.13 9.44
N ILE A 166 17.24 2.86 8.35
CA ILE A 166 17.86 4.21 8.39
C ILE A 166 16.99 5.15 9.25
N HIS A 167 15.67 5.09 9.10
CA HIS A 167 14.73 5.83 9.93
C HIS A 167 14.51 5.24 11.33
N LYS A 168 15.32 4.25 11.75
CA LYS A 168 15.23 3.62 13.08
C LYS A 168 13.88 2.94 13.34
N LEU A 169 13.23 2.45 12.31
CA LEU A 169 12.08 1.55 12.41
C LEU A 169 12.59 0.10 12.45
N LYS A 170 12.08 -0.69 13.39
CA LYS A 170 12.48 -2.09 13.55
C LYS A 170 11.71 -2.96 12.56
N VAL A 171 12.39 -3.56 11.59
CA VAL A 171 11.77 -4.49 10.65
C VAL A 171 11.38 -5.79 11.35
N LEU A 172 10.08 -6.12 11.31
CA LEU A 172 9.50 -7.31 11.93
C LEU A 172 9.26 -8.43 10.92
N THR A 173 8.90 -8.07 9.69
CA THR A 173 8.60 -9.01 8.61
C THR A 173 9.14 -8.47 7.30
N SER A 174 9.74 -9.35 6.52
CA SER A 174 10.25 -9.02 5.19
C SER A 174 10.03 -10.21 4.27
N VAL A 175 9.21 -10.02 3.25
CA VAL A 175 8.83 -11.05 2.27
C VAL A 175 9.12 -10.51 0.87
N PRO A 176 10.10 -11.06 0.14
CA PRO A 176 10.47 -10.55 -1.18
C PRO A 176 9.43 -10.83 -2.27
N CYS A 177 8.64 -11.90 -2.12
CA CYS A 177 7.63 -12.35 -3.08
C CYS A 177 6.33 -12.63 -2.33
N PHE A 178 5.43 -11.63 -2.20
CA PHE A 178 4.18 -11.80 -1.48
C PHE A 178 3.01 -11.97 -2.45
N LEU A 179 2.55 -10.92 -3.12
CA LEU A 179 1.42 -11.03 -4.04
C LEU A 179 1.86 -11.05 -5.51
N PRO A 180 1.08 -11.68 -6.41
CA PRO A 180 1.27 -11.52 -7.84
C PRO A 180 1.12 -10.05 -8.25
N TYR A 181 1.87 -9.61 -9.25
CA TYR A 181 1.77 -8.28 -9.83
C TYR A 181 1.05 -8.37 -11.19
N ASN A 182 -0.25 -8.66 -11.17
CA ASN A 182 -1.01 -9.02 -12.37
C ASN A 182 -2.42 -8.41 -12.40
N MET A 183 -2.73 -7.38 -11.61
CA MET A 183 -4.10 -6.83 -11.56
C MET A 183 -4.42 -5.86 -12.69
N VAL A 184 -3.46 -5.62 -13.60
CA VAL A 184 -3.67 -4.84 -14.81
C VAL A 184 -4.02 -5.78 -15.96
N ARG A 185 -5.18 -5.62 -16.59
CA ARG A 185 -5.65 -6.39 -17.76
C ARG A 185 -5.77 -7.91 -17.58
N THR A 186 -5.92 -8.41 -16.36
CA THR A 186 -6.01 -9.86 -16.14
C THR A 186 -7.46 -10.35 -16.10
N LYS A 187 -7.65 -11.59 -16.55
CA LYS A 187 -8.94 -12.29 -16.42
C LYS A 187 -9.28 -12.48 -14.94
N ARG A 188 -10.54 -12.24 -14.57
CA ARG A 188 -11.07 -12.58 -13.24
C ARG A 188 -10.75 -14.04 -12.91
N ARG A 189 -10.15 -14.28 -11.77
CA ARG A 189 -9.88 -15.63 -11.26
C ARG A 189 -10.87 -15.95 -10.14
N PRO A 190 -11.25 -17.22 -9.95
CA PRO A 190 -12.11 -17.61 -8.84
C PRO A 190 -11.55 -17.13 -7.50
N LEU A 191 -12.38 -16.49 -6.67
CA LEU A 191 -11.96 -15.88 -5.40
C LEU A 191 -11.40 -16.91 -4.41
N PHE A 192 -11.85 -18.17 -4.46
CA PHE A 192 -11.31 -19.24 -3.61
C PHE A 192 -9.80 -19.45 -3.80
N LEU A 193 -9.26 -19.14 -4.99
CA LEU A 193 -7.81 -19.21 -5.24
C LEU A 193 -7.04 -18.16 -4.43
N VAL A 194 -7.65 -17.01 -4.11
CA VAL A 194 -7.04 -16.00 -3.24
C VAL A 194 -6.94 -16.54 -1.81
N HIS A 195 -8.00 -17.19 -1.32
CA HIS A 195 -8.00 -17.85 0.00
C HIS A 195 -6.89 -18.91 0.09
N LEU A 196 -6.81 -19.76 -0.92
CA LEU A 196 -5.79 -20.83 -0.99
C LEU A 196 -4.38 -20.23 -1.05
N TYR A 197 -4.19 -19.20 -1.87
CA TYR A 197 -2.93 -18.50 -2.02
C TYR A 197 -2.40 -17.94 -0.68
N LEU A 198 -3.28 -17.30 0.10
CA LEU A 198 -2.90 -16.72 1.39
C LEU A 198 -2.52 -17.78 2.44
N LYS A 199 -3.15 -18.96 2.38
CA LYS A 199 -2.87 -20.08 3.31
C LYS A 199 -1.52 -20.73 3.09
N PHE A 200 -0.99 -20.71 1.87
CA PHE A 200 0.21 -21.47 1.51
C PHE A 200 1.34 -20.55 1.04
N PRO A 201 2.28 -20.14 1.91
CA PRO A 201 3.41 -19.27 1.58
C PRO A 201 4.31 -19.79 0.43
N LEU A 202 4.26 -21.08 0.13
CA LEU A 202 4.96 -21.64 -1.03
C LEU A 202 4.50 -21.00 -2.34
N PHE A 203 3.21 -20.69 -2.46
CA PHE A 203 2.66 -20.00 -3.64
C PHE A 203 3.15 -18.57 -3.75
N TRP A 204 3.46 -17.91 -2.62
CA TRP A 204 4.04 -16.57 -2.63
C TRP A 204 5.41 -16.60 -3.33
N ARG A 205 6.26 -17.57 -3.00
CA ARG A 205 7.59 -17.73 -3.62
C ARG A 205 7.51 -18.03 -5.11
N LEU A 206 6.49 -18.78 -5.56
CA LEU A 206 6.33 -19.21 -6.95
C LEU A 206 5.71 -18.10 -7.83
N PHE A 207 4.71 -17.40 -7.31
CA PHE A 207 3.89 -16.48 -8.11
C PHE A 207 3.98 -15.03 -7.65
N GLY A 208 4.47 -14.77 -6.44
CA GLY A 208 4.60 -13.42 -5.89
C GLY A 208 5.64 -12.60 -6.64
N LYS A 209 5.34 -11.33 -6.83
CA LYS A 209 6.19 -10.34 -7.51
C LYS A 209 6.25 -9.02 -6.77
N GLN A 210 5.42 -8.87 -5.76
CA GLN A 210 5.40 -7.74 -4.86
C GLN A 210 6.11 -8.11 -3.57
N PHE A 211 6.89 -7.18 -3.02
CA PHE A 211 7.42 -7.34 -1.67
C PHE A 211 6.35 -6.98 -0.62
N LEU A 212 6.55 -7.45 0.59
CA LEU A 212 5.84 -7.01 1.79
C LEU A 212 6.87 -6.79 2.90
N VAL A 213 6.92 -5.58 3.45
CA VAL A 213 7.74 -5.24 4.61
C VAL A 213 6.86 -4.66 5.70
N VAL A 214 7.01 -5.15 6.92
CA VAL A 214 6.35 -4.62 8.13
C VAL A 214 7.43 -4.16 9.09
N ALA A 215 7.35 -2.91 9.53
CA ALA A 215 8.27 -2.36 10.52
C ALA A 215 7.50 -1.64 11.64
N GLU A 216 8.13 -1.51 12.80
CA GLU A 216 7.57 -0.95 14.03
C GLU A 216 8.44 0.21 14.53
N LYS A 217 7.80 1.27 15.04
CA LYS A 217 8.47 2.43 15.69
C LYS A 217 8.86 2.13 17.13
#